data_ecdc6fb370228a5633e1ecfdce6be96a
#
_entry.id   ecdc6fb370228a5633e1ecfdce6be96a
#
_cell.length_a   1.000
_cell.length_b   1.000
_cell.length_c   1.000
_cell.angle_alpha   90.00
_cell.angle_beta   90.00
_cell.angle_gamma   90.00
#
_symmetry.space_group_name_H-M   'P 1'
#
loop_
_entity.id
_entity.type
_entity.pdbx_description
1 polymer ?
#
loop_
_entity_poly.entity_id
_entity_poly.type
_entity_poly.pdbx_seq_one_letter_code
_entity_poly.pdbx_strand_id
1 'polypeptide(L)'
;MKVITSDLIDGLIARAAAQDRRRANHNVHESPSDPIQRMFVAAMQDSYFRPHRHAAKWEFAVVIRGRFDVLLFDDTGCVTRRVLAGPGAEAVGFEIPPDTWHSWIPLADGSVFVEVKQGPYDTRTAADFAVWSPAEGTPHVGQFVETLRSARVGDRVAPVPPTHR
;
A
#
# COMPACT_ATOMS: atom_id res chain seq x y z
N MET A 1 4.19 -13.88 -25.05
CA MET A 1 3.23 -12.88 -24.53
C MET A 1 2.74 -13.38 -23.18
N LYS A 2 2.77 -12.54 -22.15
CA LYS A 2 2.13 -12.82 -20.85
C LYS A 2 0.70 -12.29 -20.89
N VAL A 3 -0.27 -13.12 -20.53
CA VAL A 3 -1.68 -12.75 -20.52
C VAL A 3 -2.15 -12.77 -19.07
N ILE A 4 -2.78 -11.68 -18.64
CA ILE A 4 -3.38 -11.57 -17.31
C ILE A 4 -4.88 -11.80 -17.50
N THR A 5 -5.36 -12.93 -17.00
CA THR A 5 -6.75 -13.35 -17.13
C THR A 5 -7.54 -13.02 -15.85
N SER A 6 -8.86 -13.03 -15.95
CA SER A 6 -9.72 -12.92 -14.77
C SER A 6 -9.45 -14.05 -13.77
N ASP A 7 -9.27 -15.28 -14.25
CA ASP A 7 -8.96 -16.44 -13.39
C ASP A 7 -7.65 -16.27 -12.63
N LEU A 8 -6.62 -15.66 -13.26
CA LEU A 8 -5.37 -15.33 -12.57
C LEU A 8 -5.62 -14.33 -11.42
N ILE A 9 -6.42 -13.30 -11.67
CA ILE A 9 -6.77 -12.29 -10.66
C ILE A 9 -7.61 -12.92 -9.54
N ASP A 10 -8.60 -13.77 -9.86
CA ASP A 10 -9.40 -14.45 -8.86
C ASP A 10 -8.56 -15.42 -8.01
N GLY A 11 -7.62 -16.14 -8.62
CA GLY A 11 -6.62 -16.95 -7.92
C GLY A 11 -5.69 -16.13 -7.02
N LEU A 12 -5.31 -14.92 -7.44
CA LEU A 12 -4.52 -13.99 -6.63
C LEU A 12 -5.30 -13.52 -5.41
N ILE A 13 -6.58 -13.21 -5.56
CA ILE A 13 -7.48 -12.82 -4.46
C ILE A 13 -7.64 -13.97 -3.46
N ALA A 14 -7.84 -15.20 -3.95
CA ALA A 14 -7.93 -16.38 -3.08
C ALA A 14 -6.64 -16.59 -2.27
N ARG A 15 -5.47 -16.39 -2.87
CA ARG A 15 -4.18 -16.44 -2.16
C ARG A 15 -4.07 -15.33 -1.12
N ALA A 16 -4.51 -14.10 -1.44
CA ALA A 16 -4.50 -12.99 -0.49
C ALA A 16 -5.36 -13.31 0.74
N ALA A 17 -6.54 -13.89 0.54
CA ALA A 17 -7.45 -14.29 1.62
C ALA A 17 -6.84 -15.37 2.54
N ALA A 18 -5.97 -16.23 2.01
CA ALA A 18 -5.35 -17.33 2.76
C ALA A 18 -4.04 -16.95 3.47
N GLN A 19 -3.47 -15.77 3.21
CA GLN A 19 -2.21 -15.33 3.84
C GLN A 19 -2.46 -14.49 5.10
N ASP A 20 -1.57 -14.61 6.09
CA ASP A 20 -1.61 -13.85 7.35
C ASP A 20 -1.62 -12.33 7.12
N ARG A 21 -0.87 -11.85 6.11
CA ARG A 21 -0.82 -10.43 5.73
C ARG A 21 -2.09 -9.97 5.02
N ARG A 22 -3.00 -10.89 4.69
CA ARG A 22 -4.26 -10.61 3.98
C ARG A 22 -4.03 -9.90 2.64
N ARG A 23 -2.86 -10.11 2.02
CA ARG A 23 -2.52 -9.65 0.68
C ARG A 23 -1.53 -10.59 0.00
N ALA A 24 -1.57 -10.60 -1.33
CA ALA A 24 -0.66 -11.36 -2.17
C ALA A 24 -0.29 -10.57 -3.42
N ASN A 25 0.88 -10.85 -3.99
CA ASN A 25 1.30 -10.26 -5.25
C ASN A 25 1.53 -11.32 -6.35
N HIS A 26 1.39 -10.89 -7.59
CA HIS A 26 1.76 -11.63 -8.79
C HIS A 26 2.71 -10.77 -9.63
N ASN A 27 3.98 -11.17 -9.69
CA ASN A 27 5.00 -10.45 -10.42
C ASN A 27 4.88 -10.72 -11.92
N VAL A 28 4.86 -9.67 -12.72
CA VAL A 28 4.92 -9.72 -14.19
C VAL A 28 6.37 -9.66 -14.67
N HIS A 29 7.24 -8.96 -13.93
CA HIS A 29 8.69 -9.00 -14.14
C HIS A 29 9.25 -10.38 -13.81
N GLU A 30 10.38 -10.75 -14.42
CA GLU A 30 10.94 -12.11 -14.33
C GLU A 30 11.90 -12.26 -13.16
N SER A 31 12.59 -11.18 -12.82
CA SER A 31 13.64 -11.18 -11.80
C SER A 31 13.56 -9.95 -10.88
N PRO A 32 13.93 -10.07 -9.61
CA PRO A 32 14.16 -8.91 -8.74
C PRO A 32 15.18 -7.91 -9.31
N SER A 33 16.09 -8.35 -10.20
CA SER A 33 17.06 -7.49 -10.86
C SER A 33 16.50 -6.70 -12.05
N ASP A 34 15.26 -6.97 -12.48
CA ASP A 34 14.65 -6.21 -13.58
C ASP A 34 14.63 -4.71 -13.27
N PRO A 35 14.99 -3.85 -14.22
CA PRO A 35 15.05 -2.41 -13.99
C PRO A 35 13.67 -1.77 -13.76
N ILE A 36 12.60 -2.45 -14.17
CA ILE A 36 11.22 -2.05 -13.93
C ILE A 36 10.45 -3.20 -13.28
N GLN A 37 10.04 -3.01 -12.05
CA GLN A 37 9.19 -3.95 -11.32
C GLN A 37 7.73 -3.71 -11.70
N ARG A 38 6.99 -4.78 -12.00
CA ARG A 38 5.58 -4.75 -12.42
C ARG A 38 4.87 -5.87 -11.71
N MET A 39 3.81 -5.57 -10.98
CA MET A 39 3.08 -6.57 -10.22
C MET A 39 1.61 -6.24 -10.06
N PHE A 40 0.80 -7.27 -9.88
CA PHE A 40 -0.55 -7.16 -9.39
C PHE A 40 -0.53 -7.45 -7.90
N VAL A 41 -1.24 -6.66 -7.12
CA VAL A 41 -1.40 -6.86 -5.68
C VAL A 41 -2.89 -6.95 -5.37
N ALA A 42 -3.31 -8.08 -4.78
CA ALA A 42 -4.64 -8.25 -4.22
C ALA A 42 -4.59 -8.12 -2.71
N ALA A 43 -5.59 -7.46 -2.15
CA ALA A 43 -5.70 -7.24 -0.71
C ALA A 43 -7.13 -7.44 -0.22
N MET A 44 -7.25 -8.00 0.99
CA MET A 44 -8.49 -8.06 1.75
C MET A 44 -8.67 -6.75 2.52
N GLN A 45 -9.88 -6.46 2.92
CA GLN A 45 -10.21 -5.21 3.61
C GLN A 45 -9.40 -5.00 4.89
N ASP A 46 -9.07 -6.06 5.61
CA ASP A 46 -8.28 -6.06 6.85
C ASP A 46 -6.75 -6.06 6.63
N SER A 47 -6.28 -6.02 5.39
CA SER A 47 -4.85 -5.95 5.10
C SER A 47 -4.23 -4.63 5.57
N TYR A 48 -3.11 -4.72 6.26
CA TYR A 48 -2.35 -3.57 6.74
C TYR A 48 -1.17 -3.27 5.82
N PHE A 49 -1.23 -2.17 5.09
CA PHE A 49 -0.08 -1.60 4.39
C PHE A 49 0.61 -0.61 5.32
N ARG A 50 1.67 -1.07 6.00
CA ARG A 50 2.41 -0.23 6.92
C ARG A 50 2.87 1.05 6.21
N PRO A 51 2.66 2.25 6.80
CA PRO A 51 3.17 3.49 6.24
C PRO A 51 4.66 3.39 5.93
N HIS A 52 5.02 3.70 4.68
CA HIS A 52 6.37 3.57 4.18
C HIS A 52 6.66 4.60 3.08
N ARG A 53 7.92 4.72 2.68
CA ARG A 53 8.36 5.49 1.53
C ARG A 53 9.43 4.74 0.76
N HIS A 54 9.60 5.10 -0.49
CA HIS A 54 10.71 4.68 -1.34
C HIS A 54 11.64 5.86 -1.54
N ALA A 55 12.81 5.86 -0.90
CA ALA A 55 13.68 7.04 -0.82
C ALA A 55 14.09 7.62 -2.20
N ALA A 56 14.32 6.75 -3.19
CA ALA A 56 14.81 7.16 -4.51
C ALA A 56 13.93 6.66 -5.68
N LYS A 57 12.76 6.11 -5.41
CA LYS A 57 11.92 5.47 -6.43
C LYS A 57 10.53 6.06 -6.42
N TRP A 58 10.00 6.37 -7.60
CA TRP A 58 8.57 6.61 -7.78
C TRP A 58 7.81 5.27 -7.84
N GLU A 59 6.55 5.31 -7.54
CA GLU A 59 5.63 4.19 -7.65
C GLU A 59 4.37 4.64 -8.38
N PHE A 60 4.07 4.02 -9.51
CA PHE A 60 2.84 4.25 -10.26
C PHE A 60 1.88 3.10 -10.04
N ALA A 61 0.62 3.41 -9.78
CA ALA A 61 -0.39 2.40 -9.59
C ALA A 61 -1.72 2.71 -10.26
N VAL A 62 -2.41 1.64 -10.68
CA VAL A 62 -3.77 1.68 -11.22
C VAL A 62 -4.62 0.66 -10.48
N VAL A 63 -5.72 1.08 -9.89
CA VAL A 63 -6.67 0.18 -9.24
C VAL A 63 -7.60 -0.41 -10.29
N ILE A 64 -7.58 -1.73 -10.43
CA ILE A 64 -8.35 -2.46 -11.46
C ILE A 64 -9.61 -3.13 -10.91
N ARG A 65 -9.68 -3.34 -9.59
CA ARG A 65 -10.84 -3.95 -8.91
C ARG A 65 -10.96 -3.42 -7.48
N GLY A 66 -12.17 -3.24 -7.00
CA GLY A 66 -12.43 -2.67 -5.68
C GLY A 66 -12.01 -1.20 -5.60
N ARG A 67 -11.67 -0.75 -4.41
CA ARG A 67 -11.24 0.63 -4.15
C ARG A 67 -10.22 0.66 -3.04
N PHE A 68 -9.37 1.68 -3.07
CA PHE A 68 -8.41 2.00 -2.02
C PHE A 68 -8.50 3.47 -1.63
N ASP A 69 -8.42 3.75 -0.33
CA ASP A 69 -7.97 5.05 0.12
C ASP A 69 -6.45 5.06 0.17
N VAL A 70 -5.83 6.02 -0.49
CA VAL A 70 -4.39 6.23 -0.48
C VAL A 70 -4.10 7.47 0.35
N LEU A 71 -3.35 7.28 1.44
CA LEU A 71 -2.96 8.35 2.35
C LEU A 71 -1.51 8.72 2.14
N LEU A 72 -1.23 10.01 2.02
CA LEU A 72 0.11 10.57 2.07
C LEU A 72 0.30 11.28 3.41
N PHE A 73 1.53 11.24 3.93
CA PHE A 73 1.86 11.80 5.23
C PHE A 73 3.11 12.67 5.15
N ASP A 74 3.25 13.56 6.12
CA ASP A 74 4.53 14.20 6.43
C ASP A 74 5.39 13.32 7.34
N ASP A 75 6.61 13.77 7.65
CA ASP A 75 7.55 13.04 8.51
C ASP A 75 7.02 12.81 9.93
N THR A 76 6.03 13.59 10.36
CA THR A 76 5.45 13.51 11.70
C THR A 76 4.23 12.59 11.78
N GLY A 77 3.79 12.02 10.64
CA GLY A 77 2.59 11.20 10.54
C GLY A 77 1.29 12.01 10.47
N CYS A 78 1.35 13.28 10.07
CA CYS A 78 0.17 14.06 9.73
C CYS A 78 -0.28 13.71 8.30
N VAL A 79 -1.56 13.45 8.09
CA VAL A 79 -2.14 13.17 6.77
C VAL A 79 -2.13 14.45 5.93
N THR A 80 -1.35 14.47 4.87
CA THR A 80 -1.26 15.61 3.95
C THR A 80 -2.20 15.49 2.76
N ARG A 81 -2.57 14.24 2.40
CA ARG A 81 -3.50 13.96 1.30
C ARG A 81 -4.21 12.63 1.54
N ARG A 82 -5.46 12.55 1.09
CA ARG A 82 -6.24 11.31 1.00
C ARG A 82 -6.92 11.26 -0.36
N VAL A 83 -6.74 10.17 -1.11
CA VAL A 83 -7.27 9.98 -2.46
C VAL A 83 -8.04 8.67 -2.51
N LEU A 84 -9.30 8.73 -2.89
CA LEU A 84 -10.08 7.54 -3.21
C LEU A 84 -9.77 7.10 -4.63
N ALA A 85 -9.19 5.91 -4.78
CA ALA A 85 -8.82 5.36 -6.07
C ALA A 85 -9.55 4.05 -6.38
N GLY A 86 -9.96 3.91 -7.64
CA GLY A 86 -10.59 2.70 -8.16
C GLY A 86 -11.65 2.95 -9.21
N PRO A 87 -12.24 1.89 -9.78
CA PRO A 87 -13.32 2.01 -10.76
C PRO A 87 -14.50 2.84 -10.22
N GLY A 88 -14.87 3.90 -10.94
CA GLY A 88 -15.94 4.81 -10.55
C GLY A 88 -15.64 5.75 -9.38
N ALA A 89 -14.37 5.80 -8.92
CA ALA A 89 -13.89 6.80 -7.97
C ALA A 89 -13.33 8.04 -8.69
N GLU A 90 -12.92 9.05 -7.91
CA GLU A 90 -12.28 10.27 -8.43
C GLU A 90 -11.00 9.97 -9.21
N ALA A 91 -10.18 9.04 -8.72
CA ALA A 91 -8.96 8.60 -9.36
C ALA A 91 -9.05 7.12 -9.74
N VAL A 92 -8.53 6.75 -10.92
CA VAL A 92 -8.35 5.35 -11.32
C VAL A 92 -6.93 4.87 -11.02
N GLY A 93 -5.98 5.79 -10.93
CA GLY A 93 -4.57 5.53 -10.66
C GLY A 93 -3.86 6.82 -10.26
N PHE A 94 -2.62 6.69 -9.83
CA PHE A 94 -1.79 7.79 -9.33
C PHE A 94 -0.31 7.42 -9.40
N GLU A 95 0.54 8.42 -9.31
CA GLU A 95 1.96 8.24 -9.11
C GLU A 95 2.36 8.86 -7.77
N ILE A 96 3.10 8.11 -6.97
CA ILE A 96 3.70 8.57 -5.72
C ILE A 96 5.16 8.92 -6.01
N PRO A 97 5.57 10.18 -5.80
CA PRO A 97 6.97 10.59 -6.00
C PRO A 97 7.92 9.88 -5.02
N PRO A 98 9.23 9.85 -5.34
CA PRO A 98 10.22 9.41 -4.36
C PRO A 98 10.08 10.16 -3.03
N ASP A 99 10.54 9.51 -1.96
CA ASP A 99 10.62 10.07 -0.60
C ASP A 99 9.28 10.53 0.00
N THR A 100 8.17 9.96 -0.46
CA THR A 100 6.83 10.31 -0.01
C THR A 100 6.25 9.23 0.90
N TRP A 101 5.99 9.55 2.18
CA TRP A 101 5.31 8.65 3.10
C TRP A 101 3.90 8.36 2.65
N HIS A 102 3.55 7.08 2.55
CA HIS A 102 2.21 6.67 2.09
C HIS A 102 1.75 5.34 2.70
N SER A 103 0.45 5.13 2.62
CA SER A 103 -0.21 3.87 2.99
C SER A 103 -1.45 3.67 2.12
N TRP A 104 -1.83 2.41 1.94
CA TRP A 104 -2.98 1.98 1.17
C TRP A 104 -4.00 1.33 2.08
N ILE A 105 -5.26 1.71 1.97
CA ILE A 105 -6.35 1.14 2.74
C ILE A 105 -7.33 0.50 1.77
N PRO A 106 -7.37 -0.83 1.65
CA PRO A 106 -8.38 -1.50 0.85
C PRO A 106 -9.76 -1.30 1.50
N LEU A 107 -10.75 -0.93 0.68
CA LEU A 107 -12.11 -0.64 1.16
C LEU A 107 -13.06 -1.83 1.03
N ALA A 108 -12.65 -2.89 0.34
CA ALA A 108 -13.41 -4.13 0.20
C ALA A 108 -12.45 -5.32 0.04
N ASP A 109 -12.93 -6.50 0.40
CA ASP A 109 -12.22 -7.75 0.13
C ASP A 109 -12.02 -7.95 -1.37
N GLY A 110 -10.84 -8.44 -1.75
CA GLY A 110 -10.49 -8.69 -3.14
C GLY A 110 -10.25 -7.42 -3.97
N SER A 111 -9.88 -6.31 -3.32
CA SER A 111 -9.41 -5.12 -4.03
C SER A 111 -8.04 -5.40 -4.67
N VAL A 112 -7.85 -4.95 -5.93
CA VAL A 112 -6.63 -5.24 -6.71
C VAL A 112 -6.12 -3.99 -7.40
N PHE A 113 -4.81 -3.78 -7.31
CA PHE A 113 -4.11 -2.76 -8.08
C PHE A 113 -2.92 -3.35 -8.86
N VAL A 114 -2.54 -2.66 -9.91
CA VAL A 114 -1.30 -2.87 -10.65
C VAL A 114 -0.30 -1.84 -10.19
N GLU A 115 0.89 -2.28 -9.85
CA GLU A 115 2.00 -1.42 -9.45
C GLU A 115 3.14 -1.54 -10.45
N VAL A 116 3.70 -0.40 -10.80
CA VAL A 116 4.92 -0.28 -11.60
C VAL A 116 5.87 0.65 -10.86
N LYS A 117 7.08 0.18 -10.61
CA LYS A 117 8.12 0.99 -9.96
C LYS A 117 9.52 0.64 -10.46
N GLN A 118 10.44 1.52 -10.17
CA GLN A 118 11.85 1.32 -10.51
C GLN A 118 12.43 0.11 -9.75
N GLY A 119 13.15 -0.73 -10.49
CA GLY A 119 14.02 -1.77 -9.95
C GLY A 119 15.47 -1.24 -9.78
N PRO A 120 16.40 -2.12 -9.42
CA PRO A 120 16.15 -3.48 -8.97
C PRO A 120 15.45 -3.53 -7.60
N TYR A 121 14.85 -4.67 -7.26
CA TYR A 121 14.33 -4.91 -5.93
C TYR A 121 15.45 -5.42 -5.01
N ASP A 122 15.70 -4.72 -3.91
CA ASP A 122 16.58 -5.17 -2.82
C ASP A 122 15.79 -5.03 -1.51
N THR A 123 15.63 -6.12 -0.78
CA THR A 123 14.87 -6.16 0.47
C THR A 123 15.39 -5.20 1.53
N ARG A 124 16.69 -4.84 1.50
CA ARG A 124 17.32 -3.93 2.46
C ARG A 124 16.97 -2.46 2.21
N THR A 125 16.62 -2.12 0.96
CA THR A 125 16.38 -0.74 0.50
C THR A 125 15.02 -0.59 -0.20
N ALA A 126 14.20 -1.64 -0.18
CA ALA A 126 12.93 -1.66 -0.88
C ALA A 126 11.96 -0.59 -0.37
N ALA A 127 11.95 -0.36 0.94
CA ALA A 127 11.12 0.65 1.58
C ALA A 127 11.69 1.03 2.96
N ASP A 128 11.59 2.31 3.30
CA ASP A 128 11.72 2.80 4.66
C ASP A 128 10.34 2.74 5.33
N PHE A 129 10.25 2.16 6.51
CA PHE A 129 9.00 2.13 7.27
C PHE A 129 8.95 3.25 8.28
N ALA A 130 7.79 3.91 8.37
CA ALA A 130 7.58 4.99 9.33
C ALA A 130 7.76 4.48 10.77
N VAL A 131 8.62 5.16 11.53
CA VAL A 131 8.91 4.81 12.94
C VAL A 131 7.70 5.01 13.86
N TRP A 132 6.77 5.88 13.45
CA TRP A 132 5.53 6.17 14.17
C TRP A 132 4.40 5.17 13.84
N SER A 133 4.64 4.18 12.99
CA SER A 133 3.67 3.14 12.65
C SER A 133 4.04 1.79 13.25
N PRO A 134 3.07 0.99 13.76
CA PRO A 134 3.36 -0.32 14.31
C PRO A 134 3.92 -1.26 13.24
N ALA A 135 4.83 -2.14 13.65
CA ALA A 135 5.29 -3.21 12.76
C ALA A 135 4.16 -4.20 12.48
N GLU A 136 4.18 -4.80 11.28
CA GLU A 136 3.22 -5.85 10.92
C GLU A 136 3.28 -7.01 11.95
N GLY A 137 2.13 -7.61 12.22
CA GLY A 137 1.99 -8.73 13.16
C GLY A 137 2.02 -8.34 14.65
N THR A 138 2.13 -7.04 14.99
CA THR A 138 2.03 -6.60 16.39
C THR A 138 0.56 -6.38 16.81
N PRO A 139 0.24 -6.48 18.11
CA PRO A 139 -1.13 -6.29 18.62
C PRO A 139 -1.72 -4.91 18.33
N HIS A 140 -0.89 -3.92 18.07
CA HIS A 140 -1.33 -2.53 17.84
C HIS A 140 -1.83 -2.27 16.41
N VAL A 141 -1.63 -3.21 15.48
CA VAL A 141 -1.97 -3.03 14.05
C VAL A 141 -3.46 -2.77 13.87
N GLY A 142 -4.33 -3.56 14.52
CA GLY A 142 -5.79 -3.41 14.34
C GLY A 142 -6.27 -2.01 14.71
N GLN A 143 -5.88 -1.49 15.87
CA GLN A 143 -6.25 -0.14 16.29
C GLN A 143 -5.67 0.92 15.35
N PHE A 144 -4.45 0.74 14.87
CA PHE A 144 -3.80 1.67 13.96
C PHE A 144 -4.49 1.70 12.59
N VAL A 145 -4.93 0.57 12.07
CA VAL A 145 -5.72 0.49 10.82
C VAL A 145 -7.03 1.27 10.96
N GLU A 146 -7.73 1.15 12.08
CA GLU A 146 -8.95 1.95 12.34
C GLU A 146 -8.64 3.46 12.41
N THR A 147 -7.51 3.84 12.99
CA THR A 147 -7.04 5.22 12.98
C THR A 147 -6.81 5.72 11.55
N LEU A 148 -6.13 4.93 10.70
CA LEU A 148 -5.92 5.27 9.28
C LEU A 148 -7.25 5.40 8.52
N ARG A 149 -8.21 4.50 8.78
CA ARG A 149 -9.53 4.52 8.13
C ARG A 149 -10.31 5.80 8.43
N SER A 150 -10.26 6.27 9.67
CA SER A 150 -10.98 7.44 10.13
C SER A 150 -10.26 8.77 9.89
N ALA A 151 -8.93 8.74 9.65
CA ALA A 151 -8.09 9.93 9.54
C ALA A 151 -8.48 10.80 8.33
N ARG A 152 -8.49 12.09 8.53
CA ARG A 152 -8.73 13.13 7.52
C ARG A 152 -7.44 13.89 7.25
N VAL A 153 -7.40 14.64 6.16
CA VAL A 153 -6.32 15.58 5.89
C VAL A 153 -6.19 16.55 7.07
N GLY A 154 -4.97 16.67 7.60
CA GLY A 154 -4.64 17.44 8.81
C GLY A 154 -4.60 16.63 10.10
N ASP A 155 -5.19 15.43 10.15
CA ASP A 155 -5.11 14.56 11.32
C ASP A 155 -3.74 13.93 11.48
N ARG A 156 -3.28 13.77 12.71
CA ARG A 156 -2.05 13.07 13.04
C ARG A 156 -2.36 11.65 13.46
N VAL A 157 -1.83 10.66 12.72
CA VAL A 157 -2.00 9.24 13.01
C VAL A 157 -0.88 8.68 13.90
N ALA A 158 0.24 9.39 14.00
CA ALA A 158 1.33 9.04 14.90
C ALA A 158 0.87 9.15 16.37
N PRO A 159 1.27 8.21 17.27
CA PRO A 159 1.09 8.39 18.69
C PRO A 159 1.74 9.71 19.14
N VAL A 160 1.04 10.49 19.94
CA VAL A 160 1.66 11.67 20.55
C VAL A 160 2.81 11.17 21.44
N PRO A 161 4.07 11.61 21.23
CA PRO A 161 5.15 11.22 22.15
C PRO A 161 4.76 11.64 23.56
N PRO A 162 5.08 10.83 24.59
CA PRO A 162 4.82 11.23 25.96
C PRO A 162 5.51 12.56 26.21
N THR A 163 4.72 13.56 26.64
CA THR A 163 5.28 14.84 27.08
C THR A 163 6.12 14.56 28.29
N HIS A 164 7.45 14.58 28.15
CA HIS A 164 8.35 14.62 29.30
C HIS A 164 8.05 15.90 30.07
N ARG A 165 7.39 15.75 31.24
CA ARG A 165 7.31 16.81 32.26
C ARG A 165 8.59 16.78 33.10
#